data_530b26f5b7d4674f705c4e4070685850
#
_entry.id   530b26f5b7d4674f705c4e4070685850
#
_cell.length_a   1.000
_cell.length_b   1.000
_cell.length_c   1.000
_cell.angle_alpha   90.00
_cell.angle_beta   90.00
_cell.angle_gamma   90.00
#
_symmetry.space_group_name_H-M   'P 1'
#
loop_
_entity.id
_entity.type
_entity.pdbx_description
1 polymer ?
#
loop_
_entity_poly.entity_id
_entity_poly.type
_entity_poly.pdbx_seq_one_letter_code
_entity_poly.pdbx_strand_id
1 'polypeptide(L)'
;YSSLREELSEAGGAVIDLSGFPNLSESVIHGLAVVASGFLPARAPVLLMDGVDHTERLLRITAELGLAGAIVDVKTIGSAPAIAALPTVGIVLSKQKSEMSVLLRIDWTPSSSDILTVVAAGMHGILSEPFLGQSEPPPTTVKKIATTLDTDIQFREKEMRGWLQQMGAANLNDLKRHHLRSVTYEAAAMSGLRLEGYRQPLPMWSRK
;
A
#
# COMPACT_ATOMS: atom_id res chain seq x y z
N TYR A 1 6.79 -17.05 24.76
CA TYR A 1 5.33 -16.92 24.52
C TYR A 1 4.69 -15.86 25.43
N SER A 2 5.14 -15.72 26.72
CA SER A 2 4.57 -14.70 27.62
C SER A 2 4.82 -13.26 27.16
N SER A 3 6.04 -12.93 26.71
CA SER A 3 6.40 -11.60 26.24
C SER A 3 5.61 -11.16 25.01
N LEU A 4 5.46 -12.04 24.01
CA LEU A 4 4.67 -11.75 22.80
C LEU A 4 3.19 -11.49 23.12
N ARG A 5 2.63 -12.24 24.07
CA ARG A 5 1.25 -12.03 24.50
C ARG A 5 1.07 -10.67 25.18
N GLU A 6 1.99 -10.28 26.05
CA GLU A 6 1.97 -8.98 26.72
C GLU A 6 2.10 -7.85 25.71
N GLU A 7 3.07 -7.93 24.80
CA GLU A 7 3.25 -6.95 23.73
C GLU A 7 2.00 -6.79 22.85
N LEU A 8 1.40 -7.90 22.41
CA LEU A 8 0.17 -7.86 21.60
C LEU A 8 -1.02 -7.31 22.37
N SER A 9 -1.15 -7.58 23.68
CA SER A 9 -2.26 -7.08 24.47
C SER A 9 -2.29 -5.57 24.65
N GLU A 10 -1.15 -4.89 24.48
CA GLU A 10 -0.97 -3.44 24.56
C GLU A 10 -0.89 -2.79 23.17
N ALA A 11 -0.77 -3.58 22.10
CA ALA A 11 -0.59 -3.07 20.74
C ALA A 11 -1.89 -2.50 20.17
N GLY A 12 -1.77 -1.41 19.42
CA GLY A 12 -2.89 -0.81 18.67
C GLY A 12 -3.26 -1.60 17.40
N GLY A 13 -2.48 -2.61 17.02
CA GLY A 13 -2.67 -3.48 15.85
C GLY A 13 -1.48 -4.38 15.63
N ALA A 14 -1.56 -5.29 14.66
CA ALA A 14 -0.45 -6.17 14.27
C ALA A 14 -0.29 -6.26 12.76
N VAL A 15 0.97 -6.44 12.33
CA VAL A 15 1.32 -6.78 10.95
C VAL A 15 1.98 -8.15 10.96
N ILE A 16 1.45 -9.07 10.18
CA ILE A 16 2.05 -10.39 9.94
C ILE A 16 2.85 -10.28 8.65
N ASP A 17 4.17 -10.25 8.79
CA ASP A 17 5.11 -10.15 7.67
C ASP A 17 5.41 -11.53 7.11
N LEU A 18 5.01 -11.79 5.86
CA LEU A 18 5.20 -13.03 5.12
C LEU A 18 6.44 -12.96 4.20
N SER A 19 7.04 -11.80 4.01
CA SER A 19 8.10 -11.57 3.01
C SER A 19 9.34 -12.45 3.21
N GLY A 20 9.63 -12.82 4.45
CA GLY A 20 10.71 -13.77 4.79
C GLY A 20 10.35 -15.25 4.62
N PHE A 21 9.10 -15.58 4.28
CA PHE A 21 8.57 -16.94 4.30
C PHE A 21 7.72 -17.26 3.06
N PRO A 22 8.30 -17.25 1.86
CA PRO A 22 7.55 -17.36 0.60
C PRO A 22 6.74 -18.67 0.47
N ASN A 23 7.19 -19.73 1.15
CA ASN A 23 6.57 -21.05 1.11
C ASN A 23 5.65 -21.35 2.30
N LEU A 24 5.30 -20.35 3.10
CA LEU A 24 4.40 -20.56 4.24
C LEU A 24 3.02 -21.01 3.75
N SER A 25 2.51 -22.12 4.33
CA SER A 25 1.19 -22.63 3.94
C SER A 25 0.07 -21.70 4.42
N GLU A 26 -1.03 -21.67 3.70
CA GLU A 26 -2.19 -20.83 4.03
C GLU A 26 -2.78 -21.18 5.41
N SER A 27 -2.74 -22.46 5.79
CA SER A 27 -3.18 -22.89 7.11
C SER A 27 -2.35 -22.30 8.27
N VAL A 28 -1.03 -22.15 8.07
CA VAL A 28 -0.16 -21.49 9.06
C VAL A 28 -0.45 -20.00 9.11
N ILE A 29 -0.64 -19.34 7.97
CA ILE A 29 -1.00 -17.91 7.92
C ILE A 29 -2.33 -17.69 8.66
N HIS A 30 -3.32 -18.55 8.42
CA HIS A 30 -4.60 -18.52 9.13
C HIS A 30 -4.39 -18.68 10.65
N GLY A 31 -3.58 -19.66 11.07
CA GLY A 31 -3.27 -19.86 12.49
C GLY A 31 -2.62 -18.63 13.12
N LEU A 32 -1.66 -18.00 12.44
CA LEU A 32 -1.02 -16.77 12.91
C LEU A 32 -2.02 -15.61 13.05
N ALA A 33 -2.91 -15.44 12.08
CA ALA A 33 -3.92 -14.39 12.10
C ALA A 33 -4.92 -14.59 13.27
N VAL A 34 -5.35 -15.84 13.52
CA VAL A 34 -6.20 -16.19 14.66
C VAL A 34 -5.52 -15.91 16.00
N VAL A 35 -4.25 -16.31 16.13
CA VAL A 35 -3.46 -16.07 17.36
C VAL A 35 -3.26 -14.56 17.58
N ALA A 36 -2.86 -13.81 16.55
CA ALA A 36 -2.72 -12.37 16.66
C ALA A 36 -4.02 -11.69 17.08
N SER A 37 -5.11 -12.01 16.40
CA SER A 37 -6.43 -11.45 16.73
C SER A 37 -6.92 -11.82 18.14
N GLY A 38 -6.53 -12.99 18.63
CA GLY A 38 -6.92 -13.46 19.97
C GLY A 38 -6.20 -12.76 21.13
N PHE A 39 -5.02 -12.17 20.87
CA PHE A 39 -4.25 -11.45 21.89
C PHE A 39 -4.34 -9.93 21.78
N LEU A 40 -4.73 -9.41 20.63
CA LEU A 40 -4.90 -7.97 20.43
C LEU A 40 -6.15 -7.44 21.16
N PRO A 41 -6.16 -6.15 21.50
CA PRO A 41 -7.36 -5.47 21.98
C PRO A 41 -8.51 -5.62 20.99
N ALA A 42 -9.73 -5.64 21.49
CA ALA A 42 -10.92 -5.72 20.64
C ALA A 42 -10.93 -4.61 19.59
N ARG A 43 -11.12 -5.00 18.32
CA ARG A 43 -11.08 -4.12 17.13
C ARG A 43 -9.70 -3.62 16.69
N ALA A 44 -8.61 -4.05 17.32
CA ALA A 44 -7.28 -3.74 16.82
C ALA A 44 -7.07 -4.41 15.44
N PRO A 45 -6.59 -3.67 14.42
CA PRO A 45 -6.44 -4.21 13.07
C PRO A 45 -5.32 -5.24 13.00
N VAL A 46 -5.55 -6.31 12.24
CA VAL A 46 -4.52 -7.22 11.77
C VAL A 46 -4.36 -7.03 10.29
N LEU A 47 -3.12 -6.81 9.86
CA LEU A 47 -2.73 -6.64 8.46
C LEU A 47 -1.80 -7.78 8.06
N LEU A 48 -1.88 -8.21 6.80
CA LEU A 48 -0.88 -9.09 6.20
C LEU A 48 0.06 -8.27 5.32
N MET A 49 1.35 -8.61 5.32
CA MET A 49 2.36 -8.00 4.46
C MET A 49 3.11 -9.07 3.67
N ASP A 50 3.30 -8.84 2.37
CA ASP A 50 4.12 -9.68 1.50
C ASP A 50 4.68 -8.85 0.33
N GLY A 51 5.65 -9.42 -0.39
CA GLY A 51 6.26 -8.79 -1.54
C GLY A 51 5.30 -8.62 -2.73
N VAL A 52 5.65 -7.70 -3.63
CA VAL A 52 4.86 -7.38 -4.82
C VAL A 52 4.56 -8.59 -5.71
N ASP A 53 5.47 -9.56 -5.78
CA ASP A 53 5.29 -10.79 -6.58
C ASP A 53 4.16 -11.68 -6.06
N HIS A 54 3.80 -11.55 -4.79
CA HIS A 54 2.75 -12.33 -4.12
C HIS A 54 1.44 -11.56 -3.92
N THR A 55 1.27 -10.41 -4.58
CA THR A 55 0.12 -9.51 -4.37
C THR A 55 -1.23 -10.22 -4.48
N GLU A 56 -1.42 -11.09 -5.49
CA GLU A 56 -2.70 -11.80 -5.68
C GLU A 56 -3.01 -12.74 -4.51
N ARG A 57 -2.03 -13.54 -4.09
CA ARG A 57 -2.15 -14.42 -2.93
C ARG A 57 -2.42 -13.63 -1.66
N LEU A 58 -1.65 -12.57 -1.43
CA LEU A 58 -1.79 -11.71 -0.26
C LEU A 58 -3.22 -11.15 -0.13
N LEU A 59 -3.72 -10.52 -1.19
CA LEU A 59 -5.05 -9.90 -1.19
C LEU A 59 -6.17 -10.94 -1.03
N ARG A 60 -6.03 -12.10 -1.68
CA ARG A 60 -7.00 -13.19 -1.55
C ARG A 60 -7.08 -13.71 -0.11
N ILE A 61 -5.94 -14.05 0.50
CA ILE A 61 -5.90 -14.56 1.88
C ILE A 61 -6.42 -13.50 2.86
N THR A 62 -6.01 -12.24 2.70
CA THR A 62 -6.49 -11.13 3.55
C THR A 62 -8.02 -11.04 3.54
N ALA A 63 -8.62 -11.14 2.36
CA ALA A 63 -10.06 -11.07 2.21
C ALA A 63 -10.78 -12.33 2.75
N GLU A 64 -10.27 -13.52 2.49
CA GLU A 64 -10.83 -14.80 3.00
C GLU A 64 -10.81 -14.83 4.53
N LEU A 65 -9.79 -14.26 5.17
CA LEU A 65 -9.68 -14.17 6.63
C LEU A 65 -10.46 -12.98 7.22
N GLY A 66 -11.02 -12.09 6.39
CA GLY A 66 -11.72 -10.89 6.87
C GLY A 66 -10.82 -9.94 7.66
N LEU A 67 -9.53 -9.87 7.34
CA LEU A 67 -8.57 -9.00 8.01
C LEU A 67 -8.76 -7.54 7.57
N ALA A 68 -8.25 -6.61 8.40
CA ALA A 68 -8.40 -5.18 8.18
C ALA A 68 -7.72 -4.68 6.90
N GLY A 69 -6.66 -5.35 6.44
CA GLY A 69 -6.02 -4.98 5.20
C GLY A 69 -4.74 -5.72 4.88
N ALA A 70 -4.12 -5.32 3.77
CA ALA A 70 -2.89 -5.86 3.24
C ALA A 70 -1.86 -4.76 2.98
N ILE A 71 -0.58 -5.09 3.14
CA ILE A 71 0.56 -4.24 2.81
C ILE A 71 1.35 -4.93 1.69
N VAL A 72 1.40 -4.32 0.52
CA VAL A 72 2.25 -4.76 -0.58
C VAL A 72 3.63 -4.13 -0.40
N ASP A 73 4.65 -4.95 -0.12
CA ASP A 73 6.00 -4.47 0.17
C ASP A 73 6.87 -4.47 -1.09
N VAL A 74 7.31 -3.29 -1.50
CA VAL A 74 8.22 -3.08 -2.62
C VAL A 74 9.70 -3.16 -2.21
N LYS A 75 9.97 -3.08 -0.89
CA LYS A 75 11.32 -3.22 -0.33
C LYS A 75 11.90 -4.61 -0.48
N THR A 76 11.07 -5.62 -0.32
CA THR A 76 11.50 -6.99 -0.58
C THR A 76 11.76 -7.12 -2.06
N ILE A 77 13.03 -7.25 -2.36
CA ILE A 77 13.57 -7.36 -3.72
C ILE A 77 12.93 -8.56 -4.43
N GLY A 78 11.73 -8.32 -4.93
CA GLY A 78 11.20 -9.05 -6.05
C GLY A 78 11.76 -8.41 -7.31
N SER A 79 11.84 -9.15 -8.37
CA SER A 79 12.21 -8.62 -9.69
C SER A 79 11.17 -7.68 -10.29
N ALA A 80 9.97 -7.62 -9.69
CA ALA A 80 8.85 -6.86 -10.22
C ALA A 80 8.77 -5.45 -9.62
N PRO A 81 8.74 -4.40 -10.43
CA PRO A 81 8.54 -3.04 -9.95
C PRO A 81 7.14 -2.87 -9.35
N ALA A 82 6.99 -1.92 -8.41
CA ALA A 82 5.72 -1.61 -7.74
C ALA A 82 4.53 -1.42 -8.69
N ILE A 83 4.79 -0.91 -9.87
CA ILE A 83 3.77 -0.69 -10.90
C ILE A 83 3.11 -2.01 -11.36
N ALA A 84 3.78 -3.15 -11.22
CA ALA A 84 3.22 -4.46 -11.57
C ALA A 84 2.11 -4.91 -10.61
N ALA A 85 2.07 -4.39 -9.39
CA ALA A 85 1.00 -4.67 -8.43
C ALA A 85 -0.32 -3.98 -8.82
N LEU A 86 -0.28 -2.85 -9.54
CA LEU A 86 -1.46 -2.04 -9.84
C LEU A 86 -2.60 -2.80 -10.54
N PRO A 87 -2.34 -3.64 -11.58
CA PRO A 87 -3.40 -4.42 -12.22
C PRO A 87 -4.05 -5.41 -11.26
N THR A 88 -3.22 -6.12 -10.50
CA THR A 88 -3.68 -7.16 -9.57
C THR A 88 -4.53 -6.56 -8.46
N VAL A 89 -4.06 -5.48 -7.83
CA VAL A 89 -4.82 -4.75 -6.81
C VAL A 89 -6.16 -4.29 -7.37
N GLY A 90 -6.17 -3.62 -8.53
CA GLY A 90 -7.40 -3.13 -9.15
C GLY A 90 -8.39 -4.25 -9.49
N ILE A 91 -7.92 -5.41 -9.98
CA ILE A 91 -8.77 -6.56 -10.31
C ILE A 91 -9.34 -7.20 -9.04
N VAL A 92 -8.52 -7.43 -8.03
CA VAL A 92 -8.95 -8.08 -6.79
C VAL A 92 -9.95 -7.21 -6.06
N LEU A 93 -9.64 -5.92 -5.86
CA LEU A 93 -10.56 -4.97 -5.20
C LEU A 93 -11.88 -4.79 -5.95
N SER A 94 -11.87 -4.82 -7.28
CA SER A 94 -13.11 -4.71 -8.07
C SER A 94 -14.03 -5.93 -7.95
N LYS A 95 -13.47 -7.11 -7.68
CA LYS A 95 -14.22 -8.36 -7.50
C LYS A 95 -14.70 -8.58 -6.08
N GLN A 96 -14.00 -8.03 -5.11
CA GLN A 96 -14.30 -8.21 -3.71
C GLN A 96 -15.15 -7.05 -3.20
N LYS A 97 -16.26 -7.38 -2.55
CA LYS A 97 -17.06 -6.41 -1.77
C LYS A 97 -16.42 -6.13 -0.39
N SER A 98 -15.14 -6.44 -0.23
CA SER A 98 -14.43 -6.27 1.03
C SER A 98 -13.96 -4.84 1.19
N GLU A 99 -14.19 -4.26 2.36
CA GLU A 99 -13.69 -2.93 2.76
C GLU A 99 -12.24 -2.97 3.26
N MET A 100 -11.47 -3.99 2.87
CA MET A 100 -10.09 -4.09 3.31
C MET A 100 -9.23 -2.94 2.79
N SER A 101 -8.36 -2.42 3.64
CA SER A 101 -7.37 -1.42 3.26
C SER A 101 -6.17 -2.07 2.55
N VAL A 102 -5.72 -1.50 1.44
CA VAL A 102 -4.49 -1.92 0.77
C VAL A 102 -3.50 -0.78 0.79
N LEU A 103 -2.32 -1.04 1.36
CA LEU A 103 -1.24 -0.08 1.51
C LEU A 103 -0.03 -0.53 0.68
N LEU A 104 0.74 0.43 0.17
CA LEU A 104 2.00 0.18 -0.51
C LEU A 104 3.15 0.57 0.42
N ARG A 105 4.08 -0.34 0.71
CA ARG A 105 5.30 -0.04 1.46
C ARG A 105 6.44 0.22 0.50
N ILE A 106 7.12 1.35 0.69
CA ILE A 106 8.24 1.79 -0.13
C ILE A 106 9.44 2.18 0.75
N ASP A 107 10.64 2.23 0.17
CA ASP A 107 11.89 2.59 0.85
C ASP A 107 12.42 3.98 0.47
N TRP A 108 11.65 4.73 -0.30
CA TRP A 108 11.96 6.12 -0.63
C TRP A 108 10.89 7.07 -0.09
N THR A 109 11.19 8.36 -0.06
CA THR A 109 10.21 9.38 0.30
C THR A 109 9.26 9.61 -0.87
N PRO A 110 7.95 9.33 -0.71
CA PRO A 110 6.99 9.52 -1.78
C PRO A 110 6.79 11.01 -2.08
N SER A 111 6.65 11.36 -3.34
CA SER A 111 6.13 12.65 -3.76
C SER A 111 4.60 12.71 -3.62
N SER A 112 4.01 13.91 -3.71
CA SER A 112 2.55 14.05 -3.76
C SER A 112 1.94 13.33 -4.97
N SER A 113 2.65 13.29 -6.11
CA SER A 113 2.21 12.54 -7.29
C SER A 113 2.25 11.03 -7.09
N ASP A 114 3.21 10.49 -6.33
CA ASP A 114 3.25 9.07 -5.99
C ASP A 114 2.02 8.68 -5.15
N ILE A 115 1.69 9.50 -4.15
CA ILE A 115 0.51 9.28 -3.30
C ILE A 115 -0.76 9.26 -4.15
N LEU A 116 -0.95 10.25 -5.01
CA LEU A 116 -2.12 10.33 -5.90
C LEU A 116 -2.19 9.14 -6.87
N THR A 117 -1.04 8.69 -7.38
CA THR A 117 -0.95 7.53 -8.28
C THR A 117 -1.38 6.25 -7.58
N VAL A 118 -0.91 6.02 -6.36
CA VAL A 118 -1.25 4.85 -5.54
C VAL A 118 -2.74 4.84 -5.21
N VAL A 119 -3.30 5.99 -4.80
CA VAL A 119 -4.74 6.13 -4.50
C VAL A 119 -5.58 5.93 -5.76
N ALA A 120 -5.21 6.55 -6.88
CA ALA A 120 -5.91 6.37 -8.16
C ALA A 120 -5.85 4.93 -8.68
N ALA A 121 -4.82 4.18 -8.32
CA ALA A 121 -4.72 2.75 -8.63
C ALA A 121 -5.65 1.86 -7.78
N GLY A 122 -6.28 2.42 -6.74
CA GLY A 122 -7.20 1.72 -5.85
C GLY A 122 -6.60 1.33 -4.49
N MET A 123 -5.39 1.73 -4.19
CA MET A 123 -4.78 1.55 -2.87
C MET A 123 -5.19 2.70 -1.93
N HIS A 124 -5.07 2.47 -0.62
CA HIS A 124 -5.54 3.41 0.39
C HIS A 124 -4.44 4.33 0.93
N GLY A 125 -3.18 4.03 0.65
CA GLY A 125 -2.06 4.86 1.09
C GLY A 125 -0.69 4.24 0.86
N ILE A 126 0.33 4.98 1.32
CA ILE A 126 1.74 4.58 1.25
C ILE A 126 2.32 4.55 2.66
N LEU A 127 3.11 3.51 2.94
CA LEU A 127 3.98 3.40 4.10
C LEU A 127 5.41 3.68 3.67
N SER A 128 6.05 4.69 4.26
CA SER A 128 7.44 5.05 3.98
C SER A 128 8.20 5.25 5.28
N GLU A 129 9.36 4.60 5.42
CA GLU A 129 10.23 4.74 6.59
C GLU A 129 11.09 6.02 6.61
N PRO A 130 11.54 6.57 5.45
CA PRO A 130 12.51 7.65 5.45
C PRO A 130 11.95 9.04 5.75
N PHE A 131 10.68 9.16 6.14
CA PHE A 131 10.03 10.47 6.30
C PHE A 131 10.73 11.42 7.30
N LEU A 132 11.38 10.86 8.33
CA LEU A 132 12.08 11.62 9.35
C LEU A 132 13.59 11.79 9.09
N GLY A 133 14.15 11.05 8.12
CA GLY A 133 15.60 11.01 7.88
C GLY A 133 16.14 12.09 6.92
N GLN A 134 15.28 12.89 6.31
CA GLN A 134 15.69 13.85 5.26
C GLN A 134 16.00 15.26 5.78
N SER A 135 15.69 15.56 7.03
CA SER A 135 16.15 16.81 7.62
C SER A 135 17.56 16.64 8.17
N GLU A 136 18.54 17.32 7.61
CA GLU A 136 19.89 17.41 8.18
C GLU A 136 20.02 18.71 9.02
N PRO A 137 20.34 18.60 10.30
CA PRO A 137 20.43 17.40 11.13
C PRO A 137 19.05 16.81 11.47
N PRO A 138 18.97 15.46 11.70
CA PRO A 138 17.70 14.83 12.04
C PRO A 138 17.10 15.49 13.30
N PRO A 139 15.79 15.71 13.37
CA PRO A 139 15.16 16.35 14.50
C PRO A 139 15.34 15.49 15.76
N THR A 140 15.97 16.06 16.78
CA THR A 140 16.37 15.36 18.00
C THR A 140 15.32 15.38 19.11
N THR A 141 14.25 16.15 18.96
CA THR A 141 13.19 16.25 19.95
C THR A 141 11.82 15.98 19.34
N VAL A 142 10.92 15.35 20.11
CA VAL A 142 9.55 15.04 19.69
C VAL A 142 8.82 16.29 19.15
N LYS A 143 9.03 17.45 19.75
CA LYS A 143 8.42 18.70 19.29
C LYS A 143 8.92 19.12 17.90
N LYS A 144 10.22 18.99 17.62
CA LYS A 144 10.78 19.28 16.29
C LYS A 144 10.28 18.29 15.25
N ILE A 145 10.22 17.01 15.61
CA ILE A 145 9.66 15.96 14.75
C ILE A 145 8.22 16.30 14.38
N ALA A 146 7.38 16.61 15.37
CA ALA A 146 5.97 16.95 15.13
C ALA A 146 5.83 18.18 14.23
N THR A 147 6.62 19.25 14.46
CA THR A 147 6.58 20.46 13.63
C THR A 147 7.02 20.18 12.18
N THR A 148 8.06 19.37 11.99
CA THR A 148 8.56 19.01 10.66
C THR A 148 7.50 18.19 9.90
N LEU A 149 6.88 17.22 10.56
CA LEU A 149 5.80 16.41 9.99
C LEU A 149 4.59 17.26 9.60
N ASP A 150 4.16 18.17 10.49
CA ASP A 150 3.01 19.04 10.22
C ASP A 150 3.27 19.94 9.00
N THR A 151 4.46 20.53 8.91
CA THR A 151 4.86 21.36 7.77
C THR A 151 4.86 20.56 6.46
N ASP A 152 5.40 19.35 6.48
CA ASP A 152 5.46 18.51 5.27
C ASP A 152 4.06 18.01 4.87
N ILE A 153 3.21 17.65 5.82
CA ILE A 153 1.82 17.27 5.56
C ILE A 153 1.05 18.42 4.92
N GLN A 154 1.16 19.63 5.44
CA GLN A 154 0.50 20.83 4.90
C GLN A 154 1.00 21.14 3.47
N PHE A 155 2.30 21.02 3.24
CA PHE A 155 2.87 21.23 1.91
C PHE A 155 2.31 20.22 0.90
N ARG A 156 2.32 18.93 1.25
CA ARG A 156 1.79 17.86 0.39
C ARG A 156 0.29 18.00 0.16
N GLU A 157 -0.46 18.36 1.18
CA GLU A 157 -1.90 18.61 1.05
C GLU A 157 -2.18 19.72 0.03
N LYS A 158 -1.42 20.81 0.08
CA LYS A 158 -1.54 21.91 -0.89
C LYS A 158 -1.22 21.46 -2.32
N GLU A 159 -0.13 20.71 -2.51
CA GLU A 159 0.23 20.15 -3.82
C GLU A 159 -0.87 19.21 -4.34
N MET A 160 -1.31 18.26 -3.51
CA MET A 160 -2.34 17.30 -3.90
C MET A 160 -3.66 17.99 -4.27
N ARG A 161 -4.07 19.03 -3.54
CA ARG A 161 -5.25 19.84 -3.91
C ARG A 161 -5.09 20.48 -5.29
N GLY A 162 -3.90 20.99 -5.61
CA GLY A 162 -3.62 21.53 -6.95
C GLY A 162 -3.77 20.50 -8.06
N TRP A 163 -3.24 19.29 -7.86
CA TRP A 163 -3.38 18.19 -8.80
C TRP A 163 -4.83 17.71 -8.94
N LEU A 164 -5.56 17.57 -7.83
CA LEU A 164 -6.97 17.19 -7.85
C LEU A 164 -7.82 18.16 -8.66
N GLN A 165 -7.60 19.47 -8.49
CA GLN A 165 -8.30 20.51 -9.26
C GLN A 165 -8.00 20.39 -10.76
N GLN A 166 -6.75 20.15 -11.15
CA GLN A 166 -6.37 19.95 -12.56
C GLN A 166 -7.02 18.71 -13.17
N MET A 167 -7.24 17.65 -12.37
CA MET A 167 -7.90 16.42 -12.80
C MET A 167 -9.44 16.52 -12.74
N GLY A 168 -10.00 17.61 -12.22
CA GLY A 168 -11.44 17.76 -12.03
C GLY A 168 -12.01 16.91 -10.88
N ALA A 169 -11.16 16.46 -9.95
CA ALA A 169 -11.54 15.69 -8.77
C ALA A 169 -11.71 16.61 -7.56
N ALA A 170 -12.79 16.43 -6.78
CA ALA A 170 -13.05 17.23 -5.58
C ALA A 170 -12.25 16.74 -4.37
N ASN A 171 -11.98 15.44 -4.30
CA ASN A 171 -11.27 14.80 -3.20
C ASN A 171 -10.54 13.52 -3.67
N LEU A 172 -9.73 12.91 -2.77
CA LEU A 172 -8.97 11.70 -3.07
C LEU A 172 -9.86 10.50 -3.46
N ASN A 173 -11.07 10.40 -2.90
CA ASN A 173 -11.98 9.29 -3.18
C ASN A 173 -12.55 9.35 -4.62
N ASP A 174 -12.49 10.52 -5.26
CA ASP A 174 -12.92 10.69 -6.66
C ASP A 174 -11.86 10.18 -7.63
N LEU A 175 -10.63 9.98 -7.17
CA LEU A 175 -9.57 9.43 -7.99
C LEU A 175 -9.87 7.98 -8.39
N LYS A 176 -9.74 7.72 -9.68
CA LYS A 176 -9.97 6.40 -10.26
C LYS A 176 -8.85 6.07 -11.24
N ARG A 177 -8.67 4.81 -11.50
CA ARG A 177 -7.66 4.31 -12.44
C ARG A 177 -7.68 4.99 -13.81
N HIS A 178 -8.82 5.45 -14.27
CA HIS A 178 -8.93 6.13 -15.56
C HIS A 178 -8.30 7.54 -15.59
N HIS A 179 -8.00 8.14 -14.42
CA HIS A 179 -7.22 9.37 -14.32
C HIS A 179 -5.71 9.14 -14.54
N LEU A 180 -5.26 7.88 -14.42
CA LEU A 180 -3.86 7.53 -14.67
C LEU A 180 -3.58 7.31 -16.15
N ARG A 181 -2.37 7.72 -16.55
CA ARG A 181 -1.77 7.46 -17.86
C ARG A 181 -0.35 6.99 -17.67
N SER A 182 0.09 6.06 -18.48
CA SER A 182 1.49 5.68 -18.55
C SER A 182 2.23 6.58 -19.53
N VAL A 183 3.41 7.02 -19.14
CA VAL A 183 4.26 7.87 -19.99
C VAL A 183 5.16 7.01 -20.90
N THR A 184 5.50 5.78 -20.46
CA THR A 184 6.32 4.86 -21.26
C THR A 184 5.52 3.62 -21.67
N TYR A 185 5.98 2.99 -22.76
CA TYR A 185 5.40 1.77 -23.29
C TYR A 185 5.49 0.62 -22.28
N GLU A 186 6.63 0.46 -21.63
CA GLU A 186 6.87 -0.57 -20.61
C GLU A 186 5.93 -0.42 -19.44
N ALA A 187 5.80 0.80 -18.92
CA ALA A 187 4.87 1.08 -17.82
C ALA A 187 3.42 0.79 -18.21
N ALA A 188 3.02 1.11 -19.45
CA ALA A 188 1.68 0.80 -19.95
C ALA A 188 1.44 -0.70 -20.05
N ALA A 189 2.43 -1.45 -20.58
CA ALA A 189 2.34 -2.89 -20.75
C ALA A 189 2.32 -3.64 -19.40
N MET A 190 3.06 -3.18 -18.40
CA MET A 190 3.08 -3.77 -17.06
C MET A 190 1.83 -3.42 -16.24
N SER A 191 1.39 -2.18 -16.27
CA SER A 191 0.29 -1.69 -15.44
C SER A 191 -1.09 -1.87 -16.05
N GLY A 192 -1.17 -2.09 -17.37
CA GLY A 192 -2.43 -2.07 -18.13
C GLY A 192 -3.10 -0.71 -18.15
N LEU A 193 -2.39 0.37 -17.81
CA LEU A 193 -2.84 1.73 -18.00
C LEU A 193 -2.76 2.13 -19.47
N ARG A 194 -3.56 3.12 -19.85
CA ARG A 194 -3.45 3.70 -21.20
C ARG A 194 -2.13 4.47 -21.33
N LEU A 195 -1.43 4.25 -22.43
CA LEU A 195 -0.27 5.07 -22.78
C LEU A 195 -0.75 6.47 -23.17
N GLU A 196 0.00 7.49 -22.79
CA GLU A 196 -0.29 8.87 -23.16
C GLU A 196 -0.37 9.01 -24.68
N GLY A 197 -1.40 9.69 -25.18
CA GLY A 197 -1.70 9.80 -26.61
C GLY A 197 -2.49 8.62 -27.22
N TYR A 198 -2.70 7.52 -26.49
CA TYR A 198 -3.44 6.35 -26.95
C TYR A 198 -4.85 6.30 -26.37
N ARG A 199 -5.83 5.90 -27.19
CA ARG A 199 -7.22 5.76 -26.75
C ARG A 199 -7.52 4.46 -26.01
N GLN A 200 -6.76 3.40 -26.28
CA GLN A 200 -6.97 2.08 -25.69
C GLN A 200 -5.72 1.63 -24.91
N PRO A 201 -5.88 0.79 -23.86
CA PRO A 201 -4.75 0.16 -23.18
C PRO A 201 -3.98 -0.73 -24.15
N LEU A 202 -2.67 -0.81 -23.95
CA LEU A 202 -1.83 -1.80 -24.62
C LEU A 202 -2.08 -3.21 -24.08
N PRO A 203 -1.76 -4.27 -24.86
CA PRO A 203 -1.75 -5.63 -24.34
C PRO A 203 -0.83 -5.74 -23.11
N MET A 204 -1.30 -6.37 -22.05
CA MET A 204 -0.49 -6.55 -20.84
C MET A 204 0.48 -7.73 -21.02
N TRP A 205 1.75 -7.53 -20.70
CA TRP A 205 2.78 -8.57 -20.77
C TRP A 205 2.64 -9.64 -19.67
N SER A 206 2.00 -9.32 -18.55
CA SER A 206 1.85 -10.22 -17.40
C SER A 206 0.72 -11.24 -17.52
N ARG A 207 -0.04 -11.25 -18.62
CA ARG A 207 -1.08 -12.26 -18.88
C ARG A 207 -0.49 -13.42 -19.69
N LYS A 208 0.25 -14.28 -18.99
CA LYS A 208 0.48 -15.66 -19.44
C LYS A 208 -0.03 -16.63 -18.39
#